data_46ebae649be1028ab6af83bdc437a099
#
_entry.id   46ebae649be1028ab6af83bdc437a099
#
_cell.length_a   1.000
_cell.length_b   1.000
_cell.length_c   1.000
_cell.angle_alpha   90.00
_cell.angle_beta   90.00
_cell.angle_gamma   90.00
#
_symmetry.space_group_name_H-M   'P 1'
#
loop_
_entity.id
_entity.type
_entity.pdbx_description
1 polymer ?
#
loop_
_entity_poly.entity_id
_entity_poly.type
_entity_poly.pdbx_seq_one_letter_code
_entity_poly.pdbx_strand_id
1 'polypeptide(L)'
;MRTGRLAERMRRTSKSRLAVLACIALLPSFLKRPSYRLFFGYRIGSRVRIGLSIIDAGYCEIKDDVSIGHFNAVIGVKKLVVGDHVRIGHLNIIRGGDEVVIGRYAEIMRMNEINSIPDPDVVNPTDPRFFLGEGSIVTAGHKIDFTDRVTIGRRSILGGRNSSLWTHNRQRTRPIDIGSFAYIGSEIRIAPGGSVPSNCIVGIGSVITTQLTQDHYLIAGVPAKPIKELDESDRYLIERKTRLDLPDDV
;
A
#
# COMPACT_ATOMS: atom_id res chain seq x y z
N MET A 1 -5.10 -33.99 1.14
CA MET A 1 -4.07 -33.64 0.14
C MET A 1 -4.58 -33.18 -1.24
N ARG A 2 -5.87 -33.30 -1.59
CA ARG A 2 -6.41 -32.87 -2.90
C ARG A 2 -6.96 -31.43 -2.94
N THR A 3 -7.27 -30.82 -1.81
CA THR A 3 -7.84 -29.47 -1.70
C THR A 3 -6.81 -28.34 -1.92
N GLY A 4 -5.53 -28.58 -1.62
CA GLY A 4 -4.47 -27.60 -1.81
C GLY A 4 -4.16 -27.28 -3.28
N ARG A 5 -4.17 -28.29 -4.17
CA ARG A 5 -3.84 -28.10 -5.60
C ARG A 5 -4.91 -27.35 -6.40
N LEU A 6 -6.17 -27.41 -6.00
CA LEU A 6 -7.24 -26.61 -6.65
C LEU A 6 -7.14 -25.14 -6.27
N ALA A 7 -6.81 -24.82 -5.01
CA ALA A 7 -6.58 -23.42 -4.58
C ALA A 7 -5.35 -22.80 -5.26
N GLU A 8 -4.29 -23.59 -5.46
CA GLU A 8 -3.07 -23.17 -6.16
C GLU A 8 -3.30 -22.90 -7.65
N ARG A 9 -4.17 -23.68 -8.30
CA ARG A 9 -4.54 -23.51 -9.72
C ARG A 9 -5.39 -22.25 -9.97
N MET A 10 -6.15 -21.79 -8.98
CA MET A 10 -6.94 -20.54 -9.06
C MET A 10 -6.09 -19.28 -8.84
N ARG A 11 -4.87 -19.38 -8.29
CA ARG A 11 -3.97 -18.26 -8.02
C ARG A 11 -3.09 -17.83 -9.20
N ARG A 12 -2.88 -18.68 -10.20
CA ARG A 12 -2.10 -18.32 -11.38
C ARG A 12 -2.98 -17.59 -12.38
N THR A 13 -2.68 -16.32 -12.62
CA THR A 13 -3.25 -15.58 -13.75
C THR A 13 -3.00 -16.35 -15.02
N SER A 14 -4.05 -16.77 -15.72
CA SER A 14 -3.90 -17.53 -16.95
C SER A 14 -3.26 -16.67 -18.05
N LYS A 15 -2.50 -17.29 -18.96
CA LYS A 15 -1.86 -16.58 -20.08
C LYS A 15 -2.88 -15.78 -20.91
N SER A 16 -4.07 -16.35 -21.13
CA SER A 16 -5.17 -15.68 -21.83
C SER A 16 -5.67 -14.45 -21.07
N ARG A 17 -5.81 -14.53 -19.75
CA ARG A 17 -6.20 -13.40 -18.91
C ARG A 17 -5.17 -12.28 -18.98
N LEU A 18 -3.87 -12.60 -18.89
CA LEU A 18 -2.80 -11.60 -19.04
C LEU A 18 -2.80 -10.94 -20.41
N ALA A 19 -3.04 -11.70 -21.48
CA ALA A 19 -3.12 -11.15 -22.83
C ALA A 19 -4.27 -10.13 -22.96
N VAL A 20 -5.46 -10.46 -22.44
CA VAL A 20 -6.59 -9.52 -22.42
C VAL A 20 -6.28 -8.27 -21.62
N LEU A 21 -5.66 -8.42 -20.43
CA LEU A 21 -5.26 -7.29 -19.58
C LEU A 21 -4.22 -6.39 -20.28
N ALA A 22 -3.26 -6.98 -21.00
CA ALA A 22 -2.27 -6.24 -21.77
C ALA A 22 -2.93 -5.45 -22.92
N CYS A 23 -3.87 -6.07 -23.63
CA CYS A 23 -4.66 -5.36 -24.64
C CYS A 23 -5.44 -4.18 -24.04
N ILE A 24 -6.12 -4.39 -22.91
CA ILE A 24 -6.84 -3.31 -22.22
C ILE A 24 -5.87 -2.21 -21.77
N ALA A 25 -4.67 -2.56 -21.30
CA ALA A 25 -3.67 -1.60 -20.87
C ALA A 25 -3.23 -0.62 -21.97
N LEU A 26 -3.29 -1.05 -23.24
CA LEU A 26 -2.96 -0.25 -24.41
C LEU A 26 -4.11 0.66 -24.88
N LEU A 27 -5.34 0.42 -24.43
CA LEU A 27 -6.49 1.23 -24.84
C LEU A 27 -6.38 2.66 -24.28
N PRO A 28 -7.00 3.65 -24.94
CA PRO A 28 -7.23 4.96 -24.35
C PRO A 28 -8.02 4.86 -23.03
N SER A 29 -7.78 5.76 -22.08
CA SER A 29 -8.35 5.67 -20.72
C SER A 29 -9.88 5.56 -20.70
N PHE A 30 -10.58 6.24 -21.62
CA PHE A 30 -12.05 6.20 -21.69
C PHE A 30 -12.62 4.82 -22.12
N LEU A 31 -11.85 4.03 -22.85
CA LEU A 31 -12.23 2.66 -23.26
C LEU A 31 -11.88 1.61 -22.18
N LYS A 32 -10.94 1.89 -21.30
CA LYS A 32 -10.54 0.95 -20.25
C LYS A 32 -11.65 0.64 -19.28
N ARG A 33 -12.38 1.67 -18.83
CA ARG A 33 -13.50 1.51 -17.90
C ARG A 33 -14.56 0.53 -18.41
N PRO A 34 -15.16 0.67 -19.61
CA PRO A 34 -16.11 -0.31 -20.13
C PRO A 34 -15.48 -1.68 -20.36
N SER A 35 -14.22 -1.73 -20.81
CA SER A 35 -13.53 -3.02 -21.04
C SER A 35 -13.32 -3.79 -19.75
N TYR A 36 -12.82 -3.15 -18.68
CA TYR A 36 -12.68 -3.80 -17.39
C TYR A 36 -14.02 -4.28 -16.80
N ARG A 37 -15.08 -3.48 -16.98
CA ARG A 37 -16.43 -3.88 -16.55
C ARG A 37 -16.93 -5.10 -17.32
N LEU A 38 -16.78 -5.09 -18.64
CA LEU A 38 -17.28 -6.15 -19.52
C LEU A 38 -16.53 -7.48 -19.33
N PHE A 39 -15.19 -7.44 -19.33
CA PHE A 39 -14.37 -8.65 -19.32
C PHE A 39 -14.09 -9.21 -17.92
N PHE A 40 -14.12 -8.36 -16.90
CA PHE A 40 -13.71 -8.75 -15.54
C PHE A 40 -14.75 -8.45 -14.46
N GLY A 41 -15.85 -7.77 -14.79
CA GLY A 41 -16.88 -7.40 -13.82
C GLY A 41 -16.40 -6.35 -12.80
N TYR A 42 -15.34 -5.60 -13.10
CA TYR A 42 -14.81 -4.61 -12.18
C TYR A 42 -15.76 -3.43 -11.99
N ARG A 43 -15.85 -2.94 -10.75
CA ARG A 43 -16.62 -1.74 -10.42
C ARG A 43 -15.70 -0.53 -10.54
N ILE A 44 -15.89 0.27 -11.57
CA ILE A 44 -15.06 1.47 -11.81
C ILE A 44 -15.97 2.68 -11.85
N GLY A 45 -15.69 3.62 -10.98
CA GLY A 45 -16.43 4.86 -10.81
C GLY A 45 -16.37 5.82 -11.99
N SER A 46 -16.83 7.04 -11.78
CA SER A 46 -16.77 8.14 -12.74
C SER A 46 -15.42 8.86 -12.67
N ARG A 47 -15.05 9.59 -13.73
CA ARG A 47 -13.82 10.39 -13.84
C ARG A 47 -12.52 9.63 -13.49
N VAL A 48 -12.51 8.28 -13.63
CA VAL A 48 -11.33 7.44 -13.41
C VAL A 48 -10.44 7.48 -14.63
N ARG A 49 -9.17 7.80 -14.42
CA ARG A 49 -8.11 7.79 -15.45
C ARG A 49 -7.12 6.68 -15.16
N ILE A 50 -6.88 5.82 -16.13
CA ILE A 50 -5.92 4.71 -16.03
C ILE A 50 -4.93 4.82 -17.18
N GLY A 51 -3.65 5.01 -16.86
CA GLY A 51 -2.55 5.03 -17.81
C GLY A 51 -2.23 3.62 -18.39
N LEU A 52 -1.06 3.46 -18.96
CA LEU A 52 -0.56 2.16 -19.45
C LEU A 52 -0.22 1.27 -18.24
N SER A 53 -1.23 0.67 -17.63
CA SER A 53 -1.10 -0.11 -16.38
C SER A 53 -1.99 -1.34 -16.43
N ILE A 54 -1.54 -2.41 -15.80
CA ILE A 54 -2.24 -3.68 -15.70
C ILE A 54 -2.89 -3.78 -14.32
N ILE A 55 -4.18 -4.12 -14.29
CA ILE A 55 -4.92 -4.35 -13.05
C ILE A 55 -5.54 -5.75 -13.11
N ASP A 56 -4.93 -6.70 -12.42
CA ASP A 56 -5.39 -8.07 -12.27
C ASP A 56 -5.76 -8.36 -10.81
N ALA A 57 -7.05 -8.30 -10.53
CA ALA A 57 -7.60 -8.62 -9.21
C ALA A 57 -8.79 -9.59 -9.33
N GLY A 58 -9.05 -10.35 -8.29
CA GLY A 58 -10.23 -11.22 -8.23
C GLY A 58 -11.52 -10.40 -8.10
N TYR A 59 -11.54 -9.47 -7.17
CA TYR A 59 -12.53 -8.40 -7.05
C TYR A 59 -11.84 -7.06 -7.16
N CYS A 60 -12.39 -6.13 -7.92
CA CYS A 60 -11.83 -4.79 -8.07
C CYS A 60 -12.93 -3.74 -8.00
N GLU A 61 -12.76 -2.80 -7.06
CA GLU A 61 -13.59 -1.61 -6.93
C GLU A 61 -12.69 -0.38 -6.93
N ILE A 62 -12.87 0.49 -7.91
CA ILE A 62 -12.20 1.78 -8.01
C ILE A 62 -13.29 2.84 -8.00
N LYS A 63 -13.27 3.70 -6.99
CA LYS A 63 -14.26 4.73 -6.82
C LYS A 63 -14.06 5.93 -7.75
N ASP A 64 -14.66 7.05 -7.44
CA ASP A 64 -14.68 8.24 -8.32
C ASP A 64 -13.37 9.03 -8.24
N ASP A 65 -13.07 9.80 -9.29
CA ASP A 65 -11.94 10.75 -9.37
C ASP A 65 -10.54 10.14 -9.17
N VAL A 66 -10.41 8.83 -9.40
CA VAL A 66 -9.14 8.12 -9.25
C VAL A 66 -8.23 8.32 -10.46
N SER A 67 -6.95 8.57 -10.20
CA SER A 67 -5.92 8.65 -11.23
C SER A 67 -4.84 7.58 -11.01
N ILE A 68 -4.68 6.70 -11.99
CA ILE A 68 -3.62 5.68 -12.03
C ILE A 68 -2.70 6.00 -13.19
N GLY A 69 -1.43 6.22 -12.91
CA GLY A 69 -0.40 6.58 -13.88
C GLY A 69 -0.01 5.42 -14.80
N HIS A 70 1.21 5.47 -15.31
CA HIS A 70 1.71 4.51 -16.29
C HIS A 70 2.63 3.47 -15.65
N PHE A 71 2.68 2.29 -16.28
CA PHE A 71 3.58 1.20 -15.93
C PHE A 71 3.39 0.68 -14.51
N ASN A 72 2.16 0.79 -13.97
CA ASN A 72 1.81 0.10 -12.74
C ASN A 72 1.35 -1.32 -13.04
N ALA A 73 1.72 -2.25 -12.16
CA ALA A 73 1.34 -3.64 -12.24
C ALA A 73 0.65 -4.07 -10.94
N VAL A 74 -0.67 -4.18 -10.95
CA VAL A 74 -1.43 -4.84 -9.89
C VAL A 74 -1.70 -6.26 -10.35
N ILE A 75 -1.15 -7.26 -9.66
CA ILE A 75 -1.17 -8.65 -10.13
C ILE A 75 -1.52 -9.62 -9.02
N GLY A 76 -2.55 -10.44 -9.24
CA GLY A 76 -2.91 -11.55 -8.36
C GLY A 76 -3.41 -11.13 -6.98
N VAL A 77 -3.92 -9.92 -6.84
CA VAL A 77 -4.61 -9.46 -5.62
C VAL A 77 -6.01 -10.07 -5.59
N LYS A 78 -6.43 -10.68 -4.47
CA LYS A 78 -7.78 -11.25 -4.41
C LYS A 78 -8.86 -10.15 -4.38
N LYS A 79 -8.67 -9.11 -3.58
CA LYS A 79 -9.60 -7.99 -3.45
C LYS A 79 -8.85 -6.66 -3.46
N LEU A 80 -9.14 -5.80 -4.44
CA LEU A 80 -8.62 -4.44 -4.55
C LEU A 80 -9.75 -3.44 -4.34
N VAL A 81 -9.59 -2.52 -3.40
CA VAL A 81 -10.52 -1.39 -3.17
C VAL A 81 -9.72 -0.10 -3.21
N VAL A 82 -10.09 0.80 -4.09
CA VAL A 82 -9.47 2.12 -4.25
C VAL A 82 -10.54 3.18 -3.99
N GLY A 83 -10.31 3.99 -2.97
CA GLY A 83 -11.20 5.06 -2.53
C GLY A 83 -11.26 6.22 -3.51
N ASP A 84 -12.15 7.18 -3.22
CA ASP A 84 -12.32 8.37 -4.05
C ASP A 84 -11.06 9.26 -4.03
N HIS A 85 -10.80 9.97 -5.13
CA HIS A 85 -9.71 10.93 -5.28
C HIS A 85 -8.30 10.37 -5.05
N VAL A 86 -8.13 9.06 -5.08
CA VAL A 86 -6.82 8.40 -4.94
C VAL A 86 -5.93 8.70 -6.14
N ARG A 87 -4.65 8.90 -5.87
CA ARG A 87 -3.60 9.01 -6.90
C ARG A 87 -2.59 7.89 -6.78
N ILE A 88 -2.46 7.10 -7.83
CA ILE A 88 -1.37 6.12 -7.98
C ILE A 88 -0.48 6.62 -9.11
N GLY A 89 0.76 6.93 -8.81
CA GLY A 89 1.72 7.47 -9.77
C GLY A 89 2.20 6.42 -10.78
N HIS A 90 3.50 6.28 -10.94
CA HIS A 90 4.08 5.48 -12.01
C HIS A 90 4.98 4.38 -11.48
N LEU A 91 5.11 3.28 -12.25
CA LEU A 91 6.10 2.22 -12.00
C LEU A 91 5.93 1.54 -10.63
N ASN A 92 4.71 1.46 -10.10
CA ASN A 92 4.45 0.72 -8.86
C ASN A 92 4.08 -0.73 -9.16
N ILE A 93 4.53 -1.63 -8.32
CA ILE A 93 4.16 -3.04 -8.33
C ILE A 93 3.39 -3.35 -7.05
N ILE A 94 2.15 -3.83 -7.22
CA ILE A 94 1.31 -4.34 -6.12
C ILE A 94 0.98 -5.78 -6.45
N ARG A 95 1.42 -6.73 -5.63
CA ARG A 95 1.29 -8.15 -6.00
C ARG A 95 0.87 -9.04 -4.84
N GLY A 96 -0.07 -9.95 -5.13
CA GLY A 96 -0.52 -10.98 -4.20
C GLY A 96 -1.44 -10.45 -3.11
N GLY A 97 -1.61 -11.25 -2.07
CA GLY A 97 -2.40 -10.93 -0.90
C GLY A 97 -3.92 -11.10 -1.07
N ASP A 98 -4.57 -11.06 0.07
CA ASP A 98 -6.01 -11.26 0.14
C ASP A 98 -6.79 -9.96 -0.07
N GLU A 99 -6.26 -8.85 0.43
CA GLU A 99 -6.92 -7.56 0.30
C GLU A 99 -5.92 -6.41 0.25
N VAL A 100 -6.18 -5.46 -0.66
CA VAL A 100 -5.48 -4.18 -0.75
C VAL A 100 -6.54 -3.08 -0.72
N VAL A 101 -6.49 -2.22 0.29
CA VAL A 101 -7.40 -1.08 0.45
C VAL A 101 -6.59 0.21 0.47
N ILE A 102 -6.92 1.10 -0.45
CA ILE A 102 -6.33 2.43 -0.53
C ILE A 102 -7.43 3.43 -0.20
N GLY A 103 -7.30 4.11 0.92
CA GLY A 103 -8.27 5.07 1.44
C GLY A 103 -8.42 6.29 0.53
N ARG A 104 -9.55 7.00 0.66
CA ARG A 104 -9.82 8.21 -0.13
C ARG A 104 -8.71 9.25 0.03
N TYR A 105 -8.40 9.98 -1.04
CA TYR A 105 -7.33 11.00 -1.10
C TYR A 105 -5.92 10.47 -0.80
N ALA A 106 -5.74 9.16 -0.63
CA ALA A 106 -4.41 8.59 -0.44
C ALA A 106 -3.59 8.63 -1.74
N GLU A 107 -2.27 8.61 -1.57
CA GLU A 107 -1.35 8.64 -2.70
C GLU A 107 -0.29 7.54 -2.59
N ILE A 108 -0.06 6.82 -3.68
CA ILE A 108 1.11 5.96 -3.88
C ILE A 108 1.90 6.57 -5.03
N MET A 109 3.07 7.18 -4.76
CA MET A 109 3.74 7.98 -5.77
C MET A 109 4.38 7.12 -6.86
N ARG A 110 5.63 6.69 -6.72
CA ARG A 110 6.31 5.98 -7.81
C ARG A 110 7.33 4.95 -7.35
N MET A 111 7.55 3.92 -8.21
CA MET A 111 8.58 2.90 -8.03
C MET A 111 8.48 2.16 -6.69
N ASN A 112 7.27 2.03 -6.13
CA ASN A 112 7.06 1.26 -4.92
C ASN A 112 6.78 -0.20 -5.25
N GLU A 113 7.28 -1.08 -4.41
CA GLU A 113 7.06 -2.51 -4.46
C GLU A 113 6.28 -2.94 -3.20
N ILE A 114 5.00 -3.30 -3.38
CA ILE A 114 4.05 -3.67 -2.33
C ILE A 114 3.63 -5.11 -2.60
N ASN A 115 4.26 -6.07 -1.95
CA ASN A 115 4.12 -7.47 -2.30
C ASN A 115 3.74 -8.34 -1.11
N SER A 116 2.88 -9.32 -1.35
CA SER A 116 2.68 -10.47 -0.48
C SER A 116 3.28 -11.71 -1.13
N ILE A 117 4.00 -12.51 -0.36
CA ILE A 117 4.56 -13.78 -0.84
C ILE A 117 3.42 -14.81 -0.90
N PRO A 118 3.18 -15.46 -2.04
CA PRO A 118 2.01 -16.30 -2.23
C PRO A 118 2.04 -17.63 -1.45
N ASP A 119 3.20 -18.09 -1.06
CA ASP A 119 3.38 -19.34 -0.32
C ASP A 119 4.59 -19.20 0.59
N PRO A 120 4.46 -18.38 1.63
CA PRO A 120 5.56 -18.13 2.54
C PRO A 120 5.86 -19.38 3.37
N ASP A 121 7.14 -19.69 3.53
CA ASP A 121 7.59 -20.66 4.52
C ASP A 121 7.47 -20.02 5.91
N VAL A 122 6.23 -20.00 6.42
CA VAL A 122 5.87 -19.29 7.65
C VAL A 122 5.50 -20.26 8.76
N VAL A 123 5.86 -19.88 9.95
CA VAL A 123 5.66 -20.66 11.18
C VAL A 123 4.26 -20.50 11.75
N ASN A 124 3.55 -19.43 11.38
CA ASN A 124 2.25 -19.08 11.94
C ASN A 124 1.25 -18.64 10.86
N PRO A 125 -0.07 -18.68 11.15
CA PRO A 125 -1.09 -18.16 10.24
C PRO A 125 -0.83 -16.70 9.88
N THR A 126 -1.10 -16.34 8.62
CA THR A 126 -0.88 -15.00 8.07
C THR A 126 -2.20 -14.34 7.68
N ASP A 127 -2.21 -13.01 7.68
CA ASP A 127 -3.31 -12.17 7.25
C ASP A 127 -2.81 -11.19 6.17
N PRO A 128 -2.61 -11.64 4.91
CA PRO A 128 -1.94 -10.86 3.88
C PRO A 128 -2.83 -9.73 3.34
N ARG A 129 -3.01 -8.68 4.14
CA ARG A 129 -3.78 -7.50 3.81
C ARG A 129 -2.94 -6.22 3.93
N PHE A 130 -3.14 -5.30 2.99
CA PHE A 130 -2.51 -3.98 3.00
C PHE A 130 -3.56 -2.88 3.08
N PHE A 131 -3.44 -2.01 4.07
CA PHE A 131 -4.32 -0.87 4.29
C PHE A 131 -3.52 0.43 4.28
N LEU A 132 -3.86 1.32 3.34
CA LEU A 132 -3.38 2.69 3.32
C LEU A 132 -4.53 3.61 3.71
N GLY A 133 -4.39 4.31 4.83
CA GLY A 133 -5.42 5.19 5.39
C GLY A 133 -5.70 6.41 4.53
N GLU A 134 -6.83 7.07 4.80
CA GLU A 134 -7.27 8.27 4.10
C GLU A 134 -6.22 9.40 4.18
N GLY A 135 -5.96 10.05 3.05
CA GLY A 135 -5.00 11.16 2.96
C GLY A 135 -3.55 10.79 3.22
N SER A 136 -3.24 9.49 3.31
CA SER A 136 -1.88 9.03 3.56
C SER A 136 -1.08 8.91 2.27
N ILE A 137 0.23 9.00 2.39
CA ILE A 137 1.14 9.00 1.24
C ILE A 137 2.23 7.96 1.42
N VAL A 138 2.43 7.15 0.39
CA VAL A 138 3.62 6.34 0.17
C VAL A 138 4.42 6.99 -0.95
N THR A 139 5.59 7.54 -0.65
CA THR A 139 6.34 8.33 -1.61
C THR A 139 7.02 7.46 -2.67
N ALA A 140 8.33 7.26 -2.64
CA ALA A 140 8.98 6.64 -3.78
C ALA A 140 10.00 5.55 -3.39
N GLY A 141 10.02 4.45 -4.16
CA GLY A 141 11.07 3.43 -4.03
C GLY A 141 11.05 2.66 -2.72
N HIS A 142 9.88 2.54 -2.10
CA HIS A 142 9.74 1.73 -0.88
C HIS A 142 9.44 0.27 -1.21
N LYS A 143 9.89 -0.63 -0.32
CA LYS A 143 9.54 -2.05 -0.34
C LYS A 143 8.65 -2.37 0.85
N ILE A 144 7.44 -2.83 0.58
CA ILE A 144 6.45 -3.19 1.59
C ILE A 144 6.07 -4.65 1.38
N ASP A 145 6.51 -5.50 2.28
CA ASP A 145 6.06 -6.88 2.35
C ASP A 145 4.83 -6.95 3.26
N PHE A 146 3.71 -7.34 2.68
CA PHE A 146 2.46 -7.57 3.40
C PHE A 146 2.02 -9.05 3.36
N THR A 147 2.98 -9.96 3.52
CA THR A 147 2.72 -11.39 3.74
C THR A 147 1.91 -11.63 5.02
N ASP A 148 2.03 -10.74 5.99
CA ASP A 148 1.06 -10.49 7.04
C ASP A 148 0.56 -9.06 6.93
N ARG A 149 -0.42 -8.66 7.75
CA ARG A 149 -1.07 -7.35 7.64
C ARG A 149 -0.10 -6.19 7.79
N VAL A 150 -0.20 -5.24 6.86
CA VAL A 150 0.42 -3.92 6.99
C VAL A 150 -0.68 -2.86 7.01
N THR A 151 -0.68 -2.04 8.05
CA THR A 151 -1.58 -0.88 8.16
C THR A 151 -0.77 0.40 8.22
N ILE A 152 -1.10 1.36 7.36
CA ILE A 152 -0.63 2.75 7.47
C ILE A 152 -1.86 3.59 7.77
N GLY A 153 -1.89 4.20 8.95
CA GLY A 153 -3.01 4.99 9.43
C GLY A 153 -3.30 6.23 8.57
N ARG A 154 -4.41 6.92 8.85
CA ARG A 154 -4.82 8.09 8.09
C ARG A 154 -3.83 9.25 8.22
N ARG A 155 -3.68 10.08 7.17
CA ARG A 155 -2.82 11.29 7.14
C ARG A 155 -1.35 11.03 7.47
N SER A 156 -0.91 9.77 7.35
CA SER A 156 0.48 9.39 7.59
C SER A 156 1.30 9.39 6.31
N ILE A 157 2.59 9.60 6.44
CA ILE A 157 3.51 9.62 5.32
C ILE A 157 4.62 8.60 5.54
N LEU A 158 4.74 7.67 4.60
CA LEU A 158 5.99 6.96 4.40
C LEU A 158 6.83 7.79 3.44
N GLY A 159 7.68 8.66 4.02
CA GLY A 159 8.38 9.73 3.32
C GLY A 159 9.71 9.31 2.72
N GLY A 160 10.26 10.20 1.90
CA GLY A 160 11.55 10.03 1.27
C GLY A 160 11.59 8.83 0.31
N ARG A 161 12.54 7.91 0.53
CA ARG A 161 12.73 6.70 -0.30
C ARG A 161 13.44 5.59 0.45
N ASN A 162 13.46 4.41 -0.18
CA ASN A 162 14.25 3.24 0.22
C ASN A 162 13.90 2.67 1.60
N SER A 163 12.71 2.95 2.14
CA SER A 163 12.25 2.28 3.34
C SER A 163 11.79 0.87 3.03
N SER A 164 11.94 -0.04 4.00
CA SER A 164 11.53 -1.44 3.86
C SER A 164 10.75 -1.88 5.09
N LEU A 165 9.53 -2.35 4.86
CA LEU A 165 8.64 -2.94 5.84
C LEU A 165 8.58 -4.45 5.58
N TRP A 166 8.99 -5.25 6.54
CA TRP A 166 9.05 -6.70 6.41
C TRP A 166 8.16 -7.37 7.44
N THR A 167 7.02 -7.91 7.02
CA THR A 167 6.10 -8.61 7.92
C THR A 167 6.56 -10.03 8.22
N HIS A 168 7.47 -10.58 7.44
CA HIS A 168 7.97 -11.94 7.67
C HIS A 168 9.49 -12.04 7.55
N ASN A 169 10.02 -13.04 8.23
CA ASN A 169 11.35 -13.61 8.05
C ASN A 169 11.28 -15.12 8.30
N ARG A 170 12.42 -15.84 8.24
CA ARG A 170 12.45 -17.30 8.47
C ARG A 170 12.02 -17.74 9.87
N GLN A 171 11.96 -16.83 10.83
CA GLN A 171 11.63 -17.15 12.22
C GLN A 171 10.20 -16.82 12.60
N ARG A 172 9.62 -15.79 11.99
CA ARG A 172 8.29 -15.29 12.35
C ARG A 172 7.64 -14.47 11.26
N THR A 173 6.32 -14.46 11.28
CA THR A 173 5.49 -13.57 10.49
C THR A 173 4.59 -12.81 11.46
N ARG A 174 4.60 -11.48 11.41
CA ARG A 174 3.80 -10.62 12.28
C ARG A 174 3.41 -9.34 11.57
N PRO A 175 2.22 -8.78 11.88
CA PRO A 175 1.75 -7.55 11.26
C PRO A 175 2.65 -6.36 11.60
N ILE A 176 2.56 -5.33 10.75
CA ILE A 176 3.18 -4.02 10.96
C ILE A 176 2.07 -2.99 10.98
N ASP A 177 2.02 -2.20 12.05
CA ASP A 177 1.05 -1.12 12.18
C ASP A 177 1.77 0.23 12.34
N ILE A 178 1.52 1.14 11.41
CA ILE A 178 1.90 2.56 11.49
C ILE A 178 0.64 3.34 11.80
N GLY A 179 0.63 4.05 12.91
CA GLY A 179 -0.49 4.85 13.38
C GLY A 179 -0.87 6.00 12.46
N SER A 180 -1.87 6.77 12.85
CA SER A 180 -2.34 7.95 12.12
C SER A 180 -1.47 9.17 12.41
N PHE A 181 -1.41 10.13 11.47
CA PHE A 181 -0.62 11.36 11.62
C PHE A 181 0.87 11.09 11.91
N ALA A 182 1.40 10.01 11.37
CA ALA A 182 2.81 9.67 11.52
C ALA A 182 3.63 10.15 10.32
N TYR A 183 4.75 10.79 10.58
CA TYR A 183 5.74 11.15 9.56
C TYR A 183 6.94 10.20 9.66
N ILE A 184 7.09 9.35 8.65
CA ILE A 184 8.17 8.37 8.59
C ILE A 184 9.22 8.88 7.61
N GLY A 185 10.45 9.07 8.07
CA GLY A 185 11.58 9.54 7.27
C GLY A 185 12.03 8.53 6.20
N SER A 186 13.12 8.85 5.53
CA SER A 186 13.73 7.98 4.51
C SER A 186 14.48 6.80 5.14
N GLU A 187 14.63 5.72 4.36
CA GLU A 187 15.53 4.60 4.66
C GLU A 187 15.20 3.85 5.97
N ILE A 188 13.94 3.90 6.38
CA ILE A 188 13.47 3.20 7.56
C ILE A 188 13.41 1.70 7.31
N ARG A 189 13.71 0.92 8.33
CA ARG A 189 13.50 -0.53 8.34
C ARG A 189 12.55 -0.90 9.46
N ILE A 190 11.49 -1.63 9.14
CA ILE A 190 10.55 -2.17 10.14
C ILE A 190 10.57 -3.69 10.05
N ALA A 191 10.94 -4.32 11.16
CA ALA A 191 10.98 -5.78 11.29
C ALA A 191 9.59 -6.36 11.60
N PRO A 192 9.38 -7.67 11.44
CA PRO A 192 8.10 -8.32 11.74
C PRO A 192 7.60 -8.03 13.16
N GLY A 193 6.40 -7.44 13.26
CA GLY A 193 5.78 -7.02 14.52
C GLY A 193 6.21 -5.66 15.02
N GLY A 194 7.02 -4.91 14.26
CA GLY A 194 7.33 -3.51 14.58
C GLY A 194 6.11 -2.62 14.41
N SER A 195 5.94 -1.61 15.26
CA SER A 195 4.87 -0.63 15.12
C SER A 195 5.33 0.78 15.44
N VAL A 196 4.68 1.75 14.83
CA VAL A 196 4.86 3.18 15.10
C VAL A 196 3.52 3.72 15.62
N PRO A 197 3.46 4.34 16.80
CA PRO A 197 2.25 4.96 17.31
C PRO A 197 1.77 6.12 16.42
N SER A 198 0.54 6.59 16.70
CA SER A 198 0.03 7.80 16.06
C SER A 198 0.81 9.05 16.51
N ASN A 199 0.73 10.10 15.70
CA ASN A 199 1.33 11.40 16.01
C ASN A 199 2.84 11.34 16.27
N CYS A 200 3.57 10.47 15.61
CA CYS A 200 5.01 10.30 15.79
C CYS A 200 5.79 10.73 14.55
N ILE A 201 7.01 11.16 14.77
CA ILE A 201 8.01 11.39 13.73
C ILE A 201 9.08 10.31 13.86
N VAL A 202 9.37 9.62 12.77
CA VAL A 202 10.47 8.64 12.73
C VAL A 202 11.63 9.22 11.92
N GLY A 203 12.75 9.41 12.59
CA GLY A 203 13.97 9.94 11.98
C GLY A 203 14.59 9.02 10.93
N ILE A 204 15.24 9.61 9.93
CA ILE A 204 15.89 8.90 8.82
C ILE A 204 16.82 7.77 9.33
N GLY A 205 16.86 6.64 8.60
CA GLY A 205 17.75 5.53 8.86
C GLY A 205 17.39 4.68 10.10
N SER A 206 16.25 4.93 10.74
CA SER A 206 15.86 4.19 11.95
C SER A 206 15.46 2.74 11.65
N VAL A 207 15.70 1.86 12.62
CA VAL A 207 15.35 0.44 12.54
C VAL A 207 14.40 0.07 13.67
N ILE A 208 13.13 -0.16 13.33
CA ILE A 208 12.07 -0.50 14.27
C ILE A 208 11.95 -2.02 14.37
N THR A 209 12.26 -2.58 15.54
CA THR A 209 12.29 -4.03 15.76
C THR A 209 11.21 -4.51 16.73
N THR A 210 10.51 -3.60 17.39
CA THR A 210 9.51 -3.88 18.42
C THR A 210 8.29 -3.00 18.25
N GLN A 211 7.24 -3.31 18.99
CA GLN A 211 6.10 -2.42 19.13
C GLN A 211 6.50 -1.22 20.01
N LEU A 212 6.37 -0.02 19.45
CA LEU A 212 6.51 1.23 20.17
C LEU A 212 5.11 1.69 20.62
N THR A 213 5.01 2.25 21.82
CA THR A 213 3.70 2.57 22.44
C THR A 213 3.53 4.04 22.79
N GLN A 214 4.61 4.82 22.80
CA GLN A 214 4.59 6.23 23.15
C GLN A 214 4.25 7.08 21.93
N ASP A 215 3.07 7.67 21.90
CA ASP A 215 2.65 8.64 20.88
C ASP A 215 3.22 10.04 21.17
N HIS A 216 3.16 10.93 20.17
CA HIS A 216 3.72 12.28 20.24
C HIS A 216 5.24 12.33 20.49
N TYR A 217 5.97 11.35 20.00
CA TYR A 217 7.42 11.27 20.14
C TYR A 217 8.16 11.35 18.81
N LEU A 218 9.36 11.96 18.87
CA LEU A 218 10.41 11.71 17.90
C LEU A 218 11.04 10.36 18.23
N ILE A 219 11.02 9.48 17.25
CA ILE A 219 11.55 8.12 17.33
C ILE A 219 12.76 8.03 16.41
N ALA A 220 13.90 7.54 16.91
CA ALA A 220 15.09 7.39 16.06
C ALA A 220 16.04 6.31 16.56
N GLY A 221 16.98 5.91 15.71
CA GLY A 221 18.11 5.05 16.06
C GLY A 221 18.01 3.59 15.58
N VAL A 222 19.03 2.80 15.92
CA VAL A 222 19.19 1.39 15.60
C VAL A 222 19.63 0.62 16.85
N PRO A 223 18.70 -0.10 17.52
CA PRO A 223 17.25 -0.12 17.33
C PRO A 223 16.60 1.23 17.67
N ALA A 224 15.47 1.53 17.01
CA ALA A 224 14.75 2.77 17.21
C ALA A 224 14.09 2.85 18.60
N LYS A 225 14.17 4.03 19.21
CA LYS A 225 13.59 4.33 20.52
C LYS A 225 12.96 5.71 20.51
N PRO A 226 11.98 5.99 21.38
CA PRO A 226 11.55 7.35 21.67
C PRO A 226 12.73 8.20 22.16
N ILE A 227 12.94 9.37 21.57
CA ILE A 227 14.07 10.27 21.84
C ILE A 227 13.61 11.48 22.65
N LYS A 228 12.57 12.15 22.18
CA LYS A 228 11.98 13.31 22.84
C LYS A 228 10.49 13.38 22.53
N GLU A 229 9.72 14.00 23.40
CA GLU A 229 8.36 14.40 23.12
C GLU A 229 8.36 15.51 22.05
N LEU A 230 7.38 15.46 21.14
CA LEU A 230 7.27 16.46 20.07
C LEU A 230 6.85 17.81 20.66
N ASP A 231 7.60 18.82 20.33
CA ASP A 231 7.27 20.21 20.63
C ASP A 231 6.41 20.86 19.51
N GLU A 232 6.05 22.10 19.71
CA GLU A 232 5.19 22.83 18.76
C GLU A 232 5.84 22.99 17.39
N SER A 233 7.16 23.11 17.32
CA SER A 233 7.91 23.21 16.06
C SER A 233 7.95 21.91 15.27
N ASP A 234 7.85 20.77 15.95
CA ASP A 234 7.82 19.44 15.32
C ASP A 234 6.43 19.12 14.74
N ARG A 235 5.36 19.68 15.33
CA ARG A 235 3.96 19.31 15.01
C ARG A 235 3.57 19.57 13.56
N TYR A 236 4.15 20.56 12.89
CA TYR A 236 3.81 20.88 11.51
C TYR A 236 4.04 19.70 10.55
N LEU A 237 4.91 18.74 10.89
CA LEU A 237 5.17 17.55 10.09
C LEU A 237 4.03 16.53 10.17
N ILE A 238 3.33 16.47 11.32
CA ILE A 238 2.23 15.52 11.55
C ILE A 238 0.86 16.17 11.34
N GLU A 239 0.73 17.49 11.54
CA GLU A 239 -0.52 18.26 11.39
C GLU A 239 -0.67 18.90 10.01
N ARG A 240 0.16 18.53 9.06
CA ARG A 240 0.14 19.12 7.71
C ARG A 240 -1.22 18.98 7.04
N LYS A 241 -1.57 19.99 6.27
CA LYS A 241 -2.71 19.89 5.35
C LYS A 241 -2.46 18.81 4.29
N THR A 242 -3.45 18.00 4.06
CA THR A 242 -3.47 16.97 3.03
C THR A 242 -4.51 17.34 1.98
N ARG A 243 -4.61 16.57 0.90
CA ARG A 243 -5.68 16.76 -0.09
C ARG A 243 -7.08 16.59 0.50
N LEU A 244 -7.22 15.93 1.66
CA LEU A 244 -8.49 15.86 2.41
C LEU A 244 -8.97 17.23 2.90
N ASP A 245 -8.08 18.19 3.04
CA ASP A 245 -8.36 19.50 3.61
C ASP A 245 -8.56 20.57 2.50
N LEU A 246 -8.45 20.16 1.23
CA LEU A 246 -8.69 21.01 0.08
C LEU A 246 -10.13 20.83 -0.42
N PRO A 247 -10.75 21.86 -1.00
CA PRO A 247 -12.00 21.70 -1.72
C PRO A 247 -11.88 20.64 -2.82
N ASP A 248 -12.95 19.91 -3.09
CA ASP A 248 -12.96 18.81 -4.07
C ASP A 248 -12.68 19.27 -5.52
N ASP A 249 -12.67 20.57 -5.79
CA ASP A 249 -12.54 21.19 -7.11
C ASP A 249 -11.10 21.66 -7.44
N VAL A 250 -10.10 21.37 -6.60
CA VAL A 250 -8.71 21.83 -6.80
C VAL A 250 -7.79 20.70 -7.29
#